data_d629d21761847182092e212d53bd408d
#
_entry.id   d629d21761847182092e212d53bd408d
#
_cell.length_a   1.000
_cell.length_b   1.000
_cell.length_c   1.000
_cell.angle_alpha   90.00
_cell.angle_beta   90.00
_cell.angle_gamma   90.00
#
_symmetry.space_group_name_H-M   'P 1'
#
loop_
_entity.id
_entity.type
_entity.pdbx_description
1 polymer ?
#
loop_
_entity_poly.entity_id
_entity_poly.type
_entity_poly.pdbx_seq_one_letter_code
_entity_poly.pdbx_strand_id
1 'polypeptide(L)'
;MSERGAARDFHPAIVRLQQTPPHPLGRGVLWATLALLAALLLWATFGRLDIVAVAEGRLVPDTYVKIVQPADAGVVKEILVREGEPVKGGQVLLRMDKTLSESDLKALSADYQNKRIALRRIDAQLAGSAFTRRGDEPPELFAQVAAQYRANRQAYENALAQERALLDKARHELASAVEVRRKLEQVLPHYREQEAAFEKLAREGFAGKLMFTDKQRERIEKERDLKAQEATIASARATIAQEEKKIAQITADYRRALQTERVETAAQAEKAAQELAKQEHRNEYLELRAPQDGVVKDLATHTIGTVTSPGTILMTLVPKDEILRAEVWVKNDDIGFVREGQPAKLKLAAFTFQKYGMLDGAVVHVSADAAEPPAGGAATQSKGVEPAAYRALVNLRTQVLEAGGERHRLTPGMQVSAEIHLGTRTVLEYLLSPVGKAFREAARER
;
A
#
# COMPACT_ATOMS: atom_id res chain seq x y z
N MET A 1 15.00 101.65 -56.29
CA MET A 1 15.25 102.00 -54.90
C MET A 1 13.98 102.65 -54.36
N SER A 2 13.46 102.24 -53.49
CA SER A 2 12.23 101.75 -52.94
C SER A 2 11.50 102.84 -52.09
N GLU A 3 10.46 103.37 -52.62
CA GLU A 3 9.51 104.34 -51.95
C GLU A 3 8.55 103.61 -50.96
N ARG A 4 8.81 102.36 -50.53
CA ARG A 4 7.96 101.63 -49.64
C ARG A 4 8.31 101.76 -48.13
N GLY A 5 9.36 102.54 -47.78
CA GLY A 5 9.79 102.68 -46.37
C GLY A 5 9.10 103.83 -45.62
N ALA A 6 8.69 104.91 -46.27
CA ALA A 6 8.21 106.15 -45.63
C ALA A 6 6.74 106.12 -45.18
N ALA A 7 5.89 105.22 -45.72
CA ALA A 7 4.46 105.19 -45.34
C ALA A 7 4.20 104.36 -44.03
N ARG A 8 5.19 103.68 -43.53
CA ARG A 8 5.04 102.80 -42.29
C ARG A 8 5.16 103.56 -40.98
N ASP A 9 5.75 104.76 -40.97
CA ASP A 9 6.00 105.53 -39.74
C ASP A 9 4.82 106.33 -39.20
N PHE A 10 3.72 106.44 -39.98
CA PHE A 10 2.52 107.16 -39.59
C PHE A 10 1.33 106.28 -39.11
N HIS A 11 1.50 104.99 -39.00
CA HIS A 11 0.43 104.14 -38.44
C HIS A 11 0.44 104.07 -36.94
N PRO A 12 -0.74 104.05 -36.26
CA PRO A 12 -0.87 103.89 -34.80
C PRO A 12 -0.14 102.59 -34.33
N ALA A 13 0.44 102.66 -33.12
CA ALA A 13 1.29 101.59 -32.56
C ALA A 13 0.65 100.19 -32.62
N ILE A 14 -0.67 100.09 -32.55
CA ILE A 14 -1.44 98.80 -32.62
C ILE A 14 -1.39 98.18 -34.02
N VAL A 15 -1.43 99.05 -35.10
CA VAL A 15 -1.38 98.56 -36.52
C VAL A 15 0.02 98.14 -36.89
N ARG A 16 1.09 98.70 -36.33
CA ARG A 16 2.46 98.29 -36.52
C ARG A 16 2.73 96.86 -35.91
N LEU A 17 2.12 96.58 -34.78
CA LEU A 17 2.24 95.25 -34.16
C LEU A 17 1.55 94.17 -34.99
N GLN A 18 0.43 94.43 -35.64
CA GLN A 18 -0.25 93.47 -36.52
C GLN A 18 0.44 93.24 -37.85
N GLN A 19 1.24 94.16 -38.36
CA GLN A 19 1.93 94.06 -39.65
C GLN A 19 3.40 93.62 -39.60
N THR A 20 3.98 93.57 -38.39
CA THR A 20 5.32 92.99 -38.25
C THR A 20 5.26 91.50 -38.40
N PRO A 21 5.91 90.96 -39.42
CA PRO A 21 5.93 89.49 -39.50
C PRO A 21 6.63 88.89 -38.25
N PRO A 22 6.07 87.83 -37.63
CA PRO A 22 6.66 87.26 -36.42
C PRO A 22 8.11 86.86 -36.68
N HIS A 23 8.96 87.22 -35.72
CA HIS A 23 10.40 87.02 -35.79
C HIS A 23 10.71 85.52 -36.12
N PRO A 24 11.62 85.23 -37.09
CA PRO A 24 11.88 83.90 -37.52
C PRO A 24 12.28 82.92 -36.38
N LEU A 25 12.90 83.43 -35.30
CA LEU A 25 13.20 82.70 -34.07
C LEU A 25 11.94 82.20 -33.36
N GLY A 26 10.85 83.10 -33.29
CA GLY A 26 9.60 82.68 -32.67
C GLY A 26 8.90 81.54 -33.42
N ARG A 27 8.95 81.56 -34.76
CA ARG A 27 8.46 80.45 -35.58
C ARG A 27 9.33 79.16 -35.40
N GLY A 28 10.64 79.34 -35.24
CA GLY A 28 11.57 78.19 -34.97
C GLY A 28 11.28 77.54 -33.63
N VAL A 29 11.05 78.36 -32.57
CA VAL A 29 10.66 77.82 -31.24
C VAL A 29 9.30 77.13 -31.30
N LEU A 30 8.32 77.66 -32.02
CA LEU A 30 6.99 77.03 -32.15
C LEU A 30 7.08 75.71 -32.89
N TRP A 31 7.85 75.64 -33.98
CA TRP A 31 8.09 74.34 -34.69
C TRP A 31 8.91 73.35 -33.86
N ALA A 32 9.88 73.84 -33.09
CA ALA A 32 10.67 72.96 -32.20
C ALA A 32 9.82 72.47 -31.04
N THR A 33 8.96 73.25 -30.45
CA THR A 33 8.01 72.79 -29.41
C THR A 33 6.95 71.85 -29.96
N LEU A 34 6.46 72.11 -31.18
CA LEU A 34 5.50 71.19 -31.83
C LEU A 34 6.14 69.88 -32.21
N ALA A 35 7.40 69.92 -32.73
CA ALA A 35 8.16 68.70 -33.00
C ALA A 35 8.48 67.91 -31.73
N LEU A 36 8.84 68.63 -30.63
CA LEU A 36 9.06 67.95 -29.33
C LEU A 36 7.77 67.31 -28.80
N LEU A 37 6.64 68.00 -28.91
CA LEU A 37 5.35 67.49 -28.48
C LEU A 37 4.93 66.26 -29.32
N ALA A 38 5.15 66.32 -30.66
CA ALA A 38 4.91 65.25 -31.55
C ALA A 38 5.83 64.03 -31.23
N ALA A 39 7.10 64.28 -30.93
CA ALA A 39 8.05 63.22 -30.51
C ALA A 39 7.65 62.59 -29.16
N LEU A 40 7.22 63.38 -28.18
CA LEU A 40 6.71 62.89 -26.90
C LEU A 40 5.41 62.07 -27.05
N LEU A 41 4.48 62.50 -27.91
CA LEU A 41 3.27 61.75 -28.22
C LEU A 41 3.61 60.42 -28.92
N LEU A 42 4.53 60.44 -29.88
CA LEU A 42 5.01 59.26 -30.55
C LEU A 42 5.68 58.29 -29.56
N TRP A 43 6.55 58.80 -28.68
CA TRP A 43 7.15 58.01 -27.61
C TRP A 43 6.10 57.45 -26.63
N ALA A 44 5.08 58.23 -26.26
CA ALA A 44 4.01 57.78 -25.37
C ALA A 44 3.11 56.72 -26.00
N THR A 45 2.97 56.64 -27.34
CA THR A 45 2.21 55.60 -28.04
C THR A 45 3.01 54.32 -28.23
N PHE A 46 4.34 54.41 -28.45
CA PHE A 46 5.22 53.25 -28.67
C PHE A 46 5.90 52.77 -27.38
N GLY A 47 6.04 53.64 -26.37
CA GLY A 47 6.59 53.27 -25.05
C GLY A 47 5.70 52.28 -24.34
N ARG A 48 6.26 51.14 -23.90
CA ARG A 48 5.54 50.08 -23.15
C ARG A 48 5.97 50.13 -21.69
N LEU A 49 5.00 50.06 -20.81
CA LEU A 49 5.17 49.89 -19.38
C LEU A 49 4.66 48.51 -18.98
N ASP A 50 5.46 47.77 -18.21
CA ASP A 50 5.06 46.50 -17.68
C ASP A 50 4.03 46.69 -16.53
N ILE A 51 2.97 45.90 -16.59
CA ILE A 51 2.01 45.78 -15.49
C ILE A 51 2.38 44.54 -14.69
N VAL A 52 2.66 44.73 -13.40
CA VAL A 52 3.02 43.62 -12.50
C VAL A 52 2.05 43.58 -11.33
N ALA A 53 1.64 42.36 -10.97
CA ALA A 53 0.98 42.09 -9.70
C ALA A 53 2.05 41.75 -8.66
N VAL A 54 2.01 42.45 -7.52
CA VAL A 54 2.91 42.19 -6.41
C VAL A 54 2.23 41.29 -5.40
N ALA A 55 2.78 40.09 -5.22
CA ALA A 55 2.31 39.07 -4.29
C ALA A 55 3.38 38.74 -3.26
N GLU A 56 3.07 38.88 -1.99
CA GLU A 56 3.96 38.56 -0.88
C GLU A 56 3.81 37.06 -0.49
N GLY A 57 4.91 36.44 -0.02
CA GLY A 57 4.88 35.06 0.36
C GLY A 57 6.21 34.58 0.94
N ARG A 58 6.41 33.26 0.87
CA ARG A 58 7.60 32.59 1.40
C ARG A 58 8.05 31.44 0.50
N LEU A 59 9.31 31.05 0.63
CA LEU A 59 9.83 29.85 0.01
C LEU A 59 9.37 28.61 0.79
N VAL A 60 8.81 27.64 0.07
CA VAL A 60 8.39 26.35 0.62
C VAL A 60 9.03 25.22 -0.18
N PRO A 61 9.33 24.07 0.44
CA PRO A 61 9.74 22.87 -0.29
C PRO A 61 8.61 22.39 -1.22
N ASP A 62 8.98 21.81 -2.36
CA ASP A 62 8.01 21.27 -3.33
C ASP A 62 7.13 20.18 -2.72
N THR A 63 7.69 19.30 -1.89
CA THR A 63 6.99 18.16 -1.28
C THR A 63 6.54 18.41 0.14
N TYR A 64 6.19 19.56 0.57
CA TYR A 64 5.73 19.85 1.92
C TYR A 64 6.52 19.18 3.07
N VAL A 65 6.33 19.67 4.26
CA VAL A 65 6.93 19.14 5.49
C VAL A 65 6.46 17.71 5.74
N LYS A 66 7.36 16.79 6.05
CA LYS A 66 7.02 15.39 6.35
C LYS A 66 6.65 15.23 7.81
N ILE A 67 5.52 14.61 8.04
CA ILE A 67 4.99 14.34 9.37
C ILE A 67 5.41 12.94 9.78
N VAL A 68 5.96 12.79 11.00
CA VAL A 68 6.25 11.50 11.62
C VAL A 68 5.25 11.28 12.76
N GLN A 69 4.45 10.23 12.60
CA GLN A 69 3.39 9.86 13.54
C GLN A 69 3.38 8.35 13.77
N PRO A 70 3.00 7.85 14.95
CA PRO A 70 2.88 6.43 15.21
C PRO A 70 1.65 5.85 14.50
N ALA A 71 1.79 4.62 14.01
CA ALA A 71 0.69 3.88 13.41
C ALA A 71 -0.24 3.28 14.45
N ASP A 72 0.32 2.87 15.60
CA ASP A 72 -0.40 2.26 16.73
C ASP A 72 -0.15 3.07 18.04
N ALA A 73 -1.06 2.91 19.00
CA ALA A 73 -0.87 3.48 20.34
C ALA A 73 0.28 2.79 21.07
N GLY A 74 1.06 3.56 21.83
CA GLY A 74 2.16 2.99 22.59
C GLY A 74 2.83 4.01 23.51
N VAL A 75 3.85 3.57 24.22
CA VAL A 75 4.65 4.38 25.14
C VAL A 75 5.99 4.69 24.49
N VAL A 76 6.43 5.94 24.52
CA VAL A 76 7.75 6.35 24.05
C VAL A 76 8.83 5.82 25.00
N LYS A 77 9.73 4.98 24.48
CA LYS A 77 10.85 4.40 25.23
C LYS A 77 12.13 5.22 25.09
N GLU A 78 12.44 5.66 23.88
CA GLU A 78 13.65 6.41 23.58
C GLU A 78 13.38 7.44 22.49
N ILE A 79 13.99 8.62 22.63
CA ILE A 79 14.03 9.69 21.63
C ILE A 79 15.48 9.83 21.21
N LEU A 80 15.80 9.60 19.95
CA LEU A 80 17.16 9.48 19.42
C LEU A 80 17.65 10.73 18.69
N VAL A 81 16.79 11.73 18.53
CA VAL A 81 17.06 12.95 17.76
C VAL A 81 16.63 14.20 18.54
N ARG A 82 17.18 15.35 18.15
CA ARG A 82 16.85 16.66 18.71
C ARG A 82 16.33 17.59 17.63
N GLU A 83 15.65 18.65 18.05
CA GLU A 83 15.25 19.71 17.11
C GLU A 83 16.48 20.34 16.45
N GLY A 84 16.39 20.61 15.16
CA GLY A 84 17.47 21.13 14.34
C GLY A 84 18.51 20.10 13.88
N GLU A 85 18.38 18.82 14.29
CA GLU A 85 19.32 17.77 13.91
C GLU A 85 19.07 17.27 12.48
N PRO A 86 20.14 17.16 11.64
CA PRO A 86 20.03 16.54 10.33
C PRO A 86 19.91 15.02 10.45
N VAL A 87 18.94 14.43 9.75
CA VAL A 87 18.66 12.99 9.74
C VAL A 87 18.66 12.43 8.33
N LYS A 88 19.02 11.16 8.20
CA LYS A 88 19.01 10.43 6.93
C LYS A 88 17.72 9.63 6.80
N GLY A 89 17.25 9.43 5.57
CA GLY A 89 16.16 8.52 5.27
C GLY A 89 16.40 7.12 5.83
N GLY A 90 15.38 6.54 6.50
CA GLY A 90 15.47 5.26 7.20
C GLY A 90 16.11 5.31 8.60
N GLN A 91 16.71 6.43 9.02
CA GLN A 91 17.25 6.60 10.37
C GLN A 91 16.15 6.50 11.41
N VAL A 92 16.39 5.74 12.49
CA VAL A 92 15.46 5.65 13.62
C VAL A 92 15.47 6.96 14.40
N LEU A 93 14.30 7.57 14.53
CA LEU A 93 14.10 8.86 15.20
C LEU A 93 13.63 8.66 16.65
N LEU A 94 12.72 7.70 16.83
CA LEU A 94 12.08 7.41 18.10
C LEU A 94 11.77 5.91 18.18
N ARG A 95 11.93 5.33 19.37
CA ARG A 95 11.53 3.96 19.68
C ARG A 95 10.40 3.94 20.67
N MET A 96 9.37 3.18 20.36
CA MET A 96 8.29 2.87 21.28
C MET A 96 8.62 1.61 22.10
N ASP A 97 7.93 1.41 23.19
CA ASP A 97 8.09 0.20 24.00
C ASP A 97 7.54 -1.03 23.26
N LYS A 98 8.45 -1.99 23.03
CA LYS A 98 8.17 -3.24 22.30
C LYS A 98 7.82 -4.41 23.20
N THR A 99 7.89 -4.27 24.52
CA THR A 99 7.82 -5.40 25.47
C THR A 99 6.56 -6.25 25.27
N LEU A 100 5.41 -5.62 25.15
CA LEU A 100 4.15 -6.31 24.89
C LEU A 100 4.11 -6.94 23.48
N SER A 101 4.49 -6.15 22.48
CA SER A 101 4.52 -6.60 21.07
C SER A 101 5.47 -7.78 20.85
N GLU A 102 6.63 -7.79 21.49
CA GLU A 102 7.59 -8.92 21.44
C GLU A 102 7.05 -10.18 22.13
N SER A 103 6.30 -10.02 23.22
CA SER A 103 5.64 -11.14 23.91
C SER A 103 4.56 -11.77 23.02
N ASP A 104 3.73 -10.94 22.39
CA ASP A 104 2.70 -11.39 21.43
C ASP A 104 3.34 -12.07 20.22
N LEU A 105 4.43 -11.51 19.69
CA LEU A 105 5.16 -12.07 18.57
C LEU A 105 5.75 -13.45 18.90
N LYS A 106 6.30 -13.63 20.09
CA LYS A 106 6.79 -14.96 20.57
C LYS A 106 5.65 -15.95 20.69
N ALA A 107 4.50 -15.56 21.23
CA ALA A 107 3.34 -16.44 21.38
C ALA A 107 2.78 -16.88 20.00
N LEU A 108 2.60 -15.93 19.08
CA LEU A 108 2.14 -16.22 17.71
C LEU A 108 3.14 -17.06 16.93
N SER A 109 4.43 -16.80 17.07
CA SER A 109 5.50 -17.60 16.46
C SER A 109 5.47 -19.05 16.96
N ALA A 110 5.29 -19.26 18.28
CA ALA A 110 5.18 -20.60 18.86
C ALA A 110 3.92 -21.33 18.36
N ASP A 111 2.78 -20.67 18.26
CA ASP A 111 1.55 -21.26 17.70
C ASP A 111 1.72 -21.65 16.23
N TYR A 112 2.25 -20.75 15.41
CA TYR A 112 2.55 -21.05 14.02
C TYR A 112 3.49 -22.26 13.86
N GLN A 113 4.59 -22.31 14.63
CA GLN A 113 5.53 -23.43 14.62
C GLN A 113 4.83 -24.73 15.02
N ASN A 114 3.98 -24.72 16.04
CA ASN A 114 3.22 -25.89 16.46
C ASN A 114 2.31 -26.41 15.35
N LYS A 115 1.54 -25.54 14.69
CA LYS A 115 0.66 -25.91 13.56
C LYS A 115 1.48 -26.45 12.38
N ARG A 116 2.62 -25.84 12.07
CA ARG A 116 3.53 -26.28 10.99
C ARG A 116 4.10 -27.68 11.28
N ILE A 117 4.52 -27.96 12.52
CA ILE A 117 5.03 -29.26 12.92
C ILE A 117 3.91 -30.30 12.90
N ALA A 118 2.69 -29.94 13.37
CA ALA A 118 1.52 -30.81 13.31
C ALA A 118 1.14 -31.20 11.87
N LEU A 119 1.16 -30.24 10.94
CA LEU A 119 0.90 -30.49 9.52
C LEU A 119 1.93 -31.49 8.93
N ARG A 120 3.21 -31.32 9.24
CA ARG A 120 4.25 -32.24 8.83
C ARG A 120 4.06 -33.67 9.41
N ARG A 121 3.58 -33.74 10.65
CA ARG A 121 3.22 -35.03 11.28
C ARG A 121 2.15 -35.77 10.45
N ILE A 122 1.08 -35.03 10.09
CA ILE A 122 -0.02 -35.58 9.29
C ILE A 122 0.47 -36.02 7.91
N ASP A 123 1.28 -35.19 7.24
CA ASP A 123 1.88 -35.55 5.94
C ASP A 123 2.76 -36.78 6.04
N ALA A 124 3.57 -36.93 7.10
CA ALA A 124 4.38 -38.11 7.35
C ALA A 124 3.52 -39.39 7.58
N GLN A 125 2.38 -39.27 8.30
CA GLN A 125 1.43 -40.35 8.50
C GLN A 125 0.73 -40.78 7.21
N LEU A 126 0.31 -39.83 6.38
CA LEU A 126 -0.31 -40.09 5.07
C LEU A 126 0.68 -40.74 4.09
N ALA A 127 1.92 -40.31 4.10
CA ALA A 127 3.00 -40.85 3.27
C ALA A 127 3.59 -42.16 3.81
N GLY A 128 3.28 -42.54 5.05
CA GLY A 128 3.90 -43.71 5.73
C GLY A 128 5.39 -43.51 6.03
N SER A 129 5.90 -42.28 6.01
CA SER A 129 7.31 -41.94 6.21
C SER A 129 7.65 -41.70 7.69
N ALA A 130 8.95 -41.77 8.02
CA ALA A 130 9.43 -41.44 9.35
C ALA A 130 9.27 -39.95 9.65
N PHE A 131 8.77 -39.59 10.82
CA PHE A 131 8.66 -38.23 11.31
C PHE A 131 9.91 -37.85 12.12
N THR A 132 10.82 -37.08 11.51
CA THR A 132 12.08 -36.64 12.09
C THR A 132 12.13 -35.15 12.32
N ARG A 133 12.86 -34.71 13.35
CA ARG A 133 13.03 -33.29 13.67
C ARG A 133 13.86 -32.55 12.61
N ARG A 134 13.47 -31.35 12.24
CA ARG A 134 14.28 -30.41 11.47
C ARG A 134 15.01 -29.44 12.39
N GLY A 135 16.16 -28.92 11.94
CA GLY A 135 17.02 -28.08 12.77
C GLY A 135 16.38 -26.78 13.25
N ASP A 136 15.39 -26.28 12.50
CA ASP A 136 14.63 -25.04 12.78
C ASP A 136 13.46 -25.24 13.76
N GLU A 137 13.19 -26.48 14.18
CA GLU A 137 12.04 -26.81 15.04
C GLU A 137 12.43 -26.82 16.53
N PRO A 138 11.64 -26.18 17.41
CA PRO A 138 11.84 -26.23 18.84
C PRO A 138 11.74 -27.67 19.37
N PRO A 139 12.70 -28.13 20.18
CA PRO A 139 12.75 -29.53 20.60
C PRO A 139 11.53 -29.96 21.43
N GLU A 140 11.01 -29.08 22.26
CA GLU A 140 9.86 -29.38 23.14
C GLU A 140 8.56 -29.56 22.33
N LEU A 141 8.29 -28.63 21.41
CA LEU A 141 7.11 -28.74 20.53
C LEU A 141 7.19 -29.96 19.63
N PHE A 142 8.37 -30.23 19.06
CA PHE A 142 8.57 -31.44 18.28
C PHE A 142 8.34 -32.72 19.11
N ALA A 143 8.82 -32.79 20.36
CA ALA A 143 8.66 -33.93 21.23
C ALA A 143 7.17 -34.23 21.51
N GLN A 144 6.35 -33.21 21.74
CA GLN A 144 4.90 -33.36 21.95
C GLN A 144 4.20 -33.90 20.70
N VAL A 145 4.48 -33.34 19.53
CA VAL A 145 3.88 -33.78 18.26
C VAL A 145 4.39 -35.16 17.85
N ALA A 146 5.66 -35.48 18.15
CA ALA A 146 6.21 -36.82 17.91
C ALA A 146 5.60 -37.88 18.83
N ALA A 147 5.23 -37.53 20.05
CA ALA A 147 4.47 -38.46 20.91
C ALA A 147 3.09 -38.76 20.31
N GLN A 148 2.38 -37.74 19.82
CA GLN A 148 1.10 -37.92 19.13
C GLN A 148 1.25 -38.77 17.84
N TYR A 149 2.30 -38.52 17.05
CA TYR A 149 2.61 -39.35 15.87
C TYR A 149 2.72 -40.83 16.24
N ARG A 150 3.49 -41.15 17.27
CA ARG A 150 3.70 -42.54 17.74
C ARG A 150 2.41 -43.18 18.25
N ALA A 151 1.64 -42.46 19.06
CA ALA A 151 0.37 -42.92 19.60
C ALA A 151 -0.65 -43.23 18.49
N ASN A 152 -0.85 -42.32 17.55
CA ASN A 152 -1.79 -42.51 16.45
C ASN A 152 -1.37 -43.68 15.54
N ARG A 153 -0.09 -43.81 15.25
CA ARG A 153 0.45 -44.92 14.45
C ARG A 153 0.29 -46.22 15.15
N GLN A 154 0.59 -46.32 16.44
CA GLN A 154 0.43 -47.53 17.23
C GLN A 154 -1.04 -47.98 17.30
N ALA A 155 -1.97 -47.05 17.48
CA ALA A 155 -3.41 -47.33 17.50
C ALA A 155 -3.87 -47.93 16.16
N TYR A 156 -3.44 -47.34 15.04
CA TYR A 156 -3.74 -47.85 13.70
C TYR A 156 -3.12 -49.26 13.45
N GLU A 157 -1.85 -49.45 13.80
CA GLU A 157 -1.15 -50.71 13.65
C GLU A 157 -1.80 -51.81 14.50
N ASN A 158 -2.22 -51.52 15.74
CA ASN A 158 -2.94 -52.44 16.62
C ASN A 158 -4.29 -52.86 16.03
N ALA A 159 -5.06 -51.90 15.50
CA ALA A 159 -6.35 -52.18 14.86
C ALA A 159 -6.19 -53.10 13.63
N LEU A 160 -5.18 -52.84 12.80
CA LEU A 160 -4.86 -53.70 11.66
C LEU A 160 -4.39 -55.11 12.10
N ALA A 161 -3.57 -55.19 13.13
CA ALA A 161 -3.07 -56.50 13.64
C ALA A 161 -4.21 -57.36 14.17
N GLN A 162 -5.18 -56.78 14.88
CA GLN A 162 -6.38 -57.46 15.36
C GLN A 162 -7.19 -58.04 14.20
N GLU A 163 -7.51 -57.26 13.17
CA GLU A 163 -8.30 -57.78 12.04
C GLU A 163 -7.53 -58.77 11.17
N ARG A 164 -6.22 -58.61 11.03
CA ARG A 164 -5.37 -59.59 10.35
C ARG A 164 -5.37 -60.94 11.07
N ALA A 165 -5.33 -60.95 12.41
CA ALA A 165 -5.43 -62.17 13.20
C ALA A 165 -6.79 -62.88 12.99
N LEU A 166 -7.91 -62.10 12.87
CA LEU A 166 -9.23 -62.65 12.55
C LEU A 166 -9.28 -63.22 11.14
N LEU A 167 -8.69 -62.52 10.17
CA LEU A 167 -8.57 -63.00 8.79
C LEU A 167 -7.77 -64.29 8.70
N ASP A 168 -6.64 -64.42 9.41
CA ASP A 168 -5.81 -65.60 9.43
C ASP A 168 -6.53 -66.77 10.09
N LYS A 169 -7.30 -66.49 11.18
CA LYS A 169 -8.18 -67.50 11.78
C LYS A 169 -9.20 -68.07 10.77
N ALA A 170 -9.89 -67.18 10.05
CA ALA A 170 -10.87 -67.56 9.03
C ALA A 170 -10.24 -68.30 7.86
N ARG A 171 -9.02 -68.05 7.50
CA ARG A 171 -8.22 -68.82 6.50
C ARG A 171 -7.91 -70.19 6.98
N HIS A 172 -7.52 -70.40 8.25
CA HIS A 172 -7.28 -71.71 8.84
C HIS A 172 -8.56 -72.56 8.93
N GLU A 173 -9.71 -71.91 9.28
CA GLU A 173 -11.02 -72.53 9.27
C GLU A 173 -11.41 -73.03 7.86
N LEU A 174 -11.19 -72.18 6.82
CA LEU A 174 -11.40 -72.60 5.44
C LEU A 174 -10.51 -73.73 5.04
N ALA A 175 -9.21 -73.74 5.39
CA ALA A 175 -8.29 -74.80 5.08
C ALA A 175 -8.73 -76.10 5.71
N SER A 176 -9.12 -76.14 7.00
CA SER A 176 -9.67 -77.32 7.68
C SER A 176 -10.95 -77.80 6.98
N ALA A 177 -11.88 -76.91 6.62
CA ALA A 177 -13.11 -77.32 5.92
C ALA A 177 -12.82 -77.95 4.54
N VAL A 178 -11.84 -77.45 3.82
CA VAL A 178 -11.42 -77.99 2.52
C VAL A 178 -10.84 -79.41 2.68
N GLU A 179 -10.07 -79.69 3.72
CA GLU A 179 -9.54 -81.05 3.98
C GLU A 179 -10.64 -82.04 4.35
N VAL A 180 -11.65 -81.57 5.16
CA VAL A 180 -12.82 -82.46 5.46
C VAL A 180 -13.61 -82.77 4.18
N ARG A 181 -13.83 -81.73 3.31
CA ARG A 181 -14.47 -81.95 2.00
C ARG A 181 -13.65 -83.02 1.18
N ARG A 182 -12.36 -82.86 1.05
CA ARG A 182 -11.48 -83.78 0.32
C ARG A 182 -11.60 -85.16 0.84
N LYS A 183 -11.61 -85.37 2.18
CA LYS A 183 -11.87 -86.71 2.80
C LYS A 183 -13.23 -87.24 2.36
N LEU A 184 -14.31 -86.47 2.42
CA LEU A 184 -15.63 -86.93 2.01
C LEU A 184 -15.70 -87.25 0.52
N GLU A 185 -15.05 -86.51 -0.34
CA GLU A 185 -14.92 -86.79 -1.78
C GLU A 185 -14.18 -88.09 -2.08
N GLN A 186 -13.18 -88.42 -1.29
CA GLN A 186 -12.43 -89.64 -1.44
C GLN A 186 -13.20 -90.88 -0.94
N VAL A 187 -14.01 -90.68 0.09
CA VAL A 187 -14.72 -91.84 0.73
C VAL A 187 -16.06 -92.07 0.00
N LEU A 188 -16.71 -91.08 -0.53
CA LEU A 188 -18.07 -91.25 -1.17
C LEU A 188 -18.09 -92.25 -2.32
N PRO A 189 -17.11 -92.39 -3.22
CA PRO A 189 -17.07 -93.42 -4.25
C PRO A 189 -17.19 -94.87 -3.68
N HIS A 190 -16.51 -95.10 -2.56
CA HIS A 190 -16.54 -96.45 -1.91
C HIS A 190 -17.95 -96.73 -1.39
N TYR A 191 -18.68 -95.73 -0.83
CA TYR A 191 -20.08 -95.94 -0.41
C TYR A 191 -20.99 -96.20 -1.61
N ARG A 192 -20.73 -95.54 -2.75
CA ARG A 192 -21.50 -95.78 -4.00
C ARG A 192 -21.23 -97.19 -4.55
N GLU A 193 -19.98 -97.59 -4.54
CA GLU A 193 -19.61 -98.97 -4.95
C GLU A 193 -20.25 -100.03 -4.06
N GLN A 194 -20.21 -99.85 -2.73
CA GLN A 194 -20.86 -100.71 -1.77
C GLN A 194 -22.39 -100.81 -2.01
N GLU A 195 -23.06 -99.67 -2.16
CA GLU A 195 -24.51 -99.64 -2.46
C GLU A 195 -24.82 -100.43 -3.73
N ALA A 196 -24.09 -100.14 -4.83
CA ALA A 196 -24.27 -100.79 -6.11
C ALA A 196 -24.06 -102.33 -6.02
N ALA A 197 -23.05 -102.78 -5.23
CA ALA A 197 -22.76 -104.18 -4.97
C ALA A 197 -23.91 -104.89 -4.19
N PHE A 198 -24.39 -104.19 -3.12
CA PHE A 198 -25.50 -104.70 -2.31
C PHE A 198 -26.85 -104.63 -3.08
N GLU A 199 -27.04 -103.71 -3.95
CA GLU A 199 -28.20 -103.66 -4.85
C GLU A 199 -28.27 -104.90 -5.77
N LYS A 200 -27.12 -105.26 -6.39
CA LYS A 200 -26.98 -106.45 -7.24
C LYS A 200 -27.26 -107.70 -6.46
N LEU A 201 -26.62 -107.88 -5.29
CA LEU A 201 -26.81 -109.06 -4.42
C LEU A 201 -28.28 -109.15 -3.96
N ALA A 202 -28.99 -108.05 -3.65
CA ALA A 202 -30.38 -108.07 -3.25
C ALA A 202 -31.32 -108.45 -4.41
N ARG A 203 -31.04 -108.07 -5.67
CA ARG A 203 -31.75 -108.41 -6.87
C ARG A 203 -31.58 -109.94 -7.18
N GLU A 204 -30.39 -110.47 -6.92
CA GLU A 204 -30.08 -111.90 -7.12
C GLU A 204 -30.56 -112.78 -5.96
N GLY A 205 -31.14 -112.22 -4.89
CA GLY A 205 -31.70 -112.93 -3.76
C GLY A 205 -30.65 -113.36 -2.68
N PHE A 206 -29.36 -112.95 -2.82
CA PHE A 206 -28.26 -113.31 -1.88
C PHE A 206 -28.12 -112.30 -0.70
N ALA A 207 -28.77 -111.08 -0.75
CA ALA A 207 -28.79 -110.16 0.36
C ALA A 207 -30.22 -109.76 0.73
N GLY A 208 -30.46 -109.50 2.04
CA GLY A 208 -31.75 -108.93 2.50
C GLY A 208 -31.99 -107.48 2.09
N LYS A 209 -33.21 -107.15 1.72
CA LYS A 209 -33.61 -105.79 1.34
C LYS A 209 -33.22 -104.68 2.37
N LEU A 210 -33.22 -105.08 3.66
CA LEU A 210 -32.82 -104.22 4.75
C LEU A 210 -31.35 -103.78 4.64
N MET A 211 -30.45 -104.73 4.30
CA MET A 211 -29.01 -104.43 4.14
C MET A 211 -28.74 -103.45 2.97
N PHE A 212 -29.49 -103.61 1.87
CA PHE A 212 -29.40 -102.60 0.76
C PHE A 212 -29.88 -101.25 1.20
N THR A 213 -31.05 -101.15 1.85
CA THR A 213 -31.56 -99.87 2.32
C THR A 213 -30.67 -99.18 3.36
N ASP A 214 -29.96 -99.94 4.20
CA ASP A 214 -28.95 -99.42 5.13
C ASP A 214 -27.74 -98.83 4.37
N LYS A 215 -27.22 -99.52 3.36
CA LYS A 215 -26.13 -99.01 2.53
C LYS A 215 -26.54 -97.74 1.70
N GLN A 216 -27.75 -97.75 1.23
CA GLN A 216 -28.35 -96.57 0.57
C GLN A 216 -28.42 -95.36 1.52
N ARG A 217 -28.84 -95.59 2.77
CA ARG A 217 -28.91 -94.56 3.79
C ARG A 217 -27.50 -94.03 4.11
N GLU A 218 -26.50 -94.92 4.30
CA GLU A 218 -25.12 -94.53 4.54
C GLU A 218 -24.56 -93.63 3.38
N ARG A 219 -24.77 -94.02 2.14
CA ARG A 219 -24.37 -93.22 0.98
C ARG A 219 -25.05 -91.81 0.98
N ILE A 220 -26.39 -91.78 1.16
CA ILE A 220 -27.14 -90.51 1.21
C ILE A 220 -26.66 -89.63 2.34
N GLU A 221 -26.32 -90.18 3.49
CA GLU A 221 -25.74 -89.48 4.61
C GLU A 221 -24.43 -88.83 4.22
N LYS A 222 -23.51 -89.54 3.58
CA LYS A 222 -22.22 -89.03 3.14
C LYS A 222 -22.37 -87.94 2.01
N GLU A 223 -23.31 -88.12 1.13
CA GLU A 223 -23.66 -87.05 0.13
C GLU A 223 -24.21 -85.82 0.79
N ARG A 224 -25.01 -85.94 1.84
CA ARG A 224 -25.53 -84.75 2.60
C ARG A 224 -24.38 -84.11 3.41
N ASP A 225 -23.50 -84.92 4.01
CA ASP A 225 -22.31 -84.40 4.69
C ASP A 225 -21.44 -83.62 3.74
N LEU A 226 -21.21 -84.13 2.51
CA LEU A 226 -20.46 -83.37 1.50
C LEU A 226 -21.09 -82.05 1.13
N LYS A 227 -22.39 -81.98 0.89
CA LYS A 227 -23.12 -80.74 0.61
C LYS A 227 -23.11 -79.80 1.79
N ALA A 228 -23.22 -80.31 3.02
CA ALA A 228 -23.12 -79.49 4.23
C ALA A 228 -21.71 -78.84 4.34
N GLN A 229 -20.68 -79.64 4.00
CA GLN A 229 -19.31 -79.14 4.02
C GLN A 229 -19.01 -78.16 2.92
N GLU A 230 -19.62 -78.24 1.73
CA GLU A 230 -19.56 -77.23 0.66
C GLU A 230 -20.18 -75.90 1.13
N ALA A 231 -21.30 -75.98 1.84
CA ALA A 231 -21.96 -74.78 2.42
C ALA A 231 -21.05 -74.14 3.50
N THR A 232 -20.37 -74.97 4.34
CA THR A 232 -19.40 -74.47 5.33
C THR A 232 -18.22 -73.74 4.67
N ILE A 233 -17.69 -74.30 3.57
CA ILE A 233 -16.61 -73.67 2.78
C ILE A 233 -17.09 -72.35 2.18
N ALA A 234 -18.33 -72.28 1.65
CA ALA A 234 -18.89 -71.03 1.12
C ALA A 234 -19.04 -69.95 2.21
N SER A 235 -19.49 -70.37 3.41
CA SER A 235 -19.56 -69.46 4.58
C SER A 235 -18.18 -68.93 5.01
N ALA A 236 -17.18 -69.82 5.12
CA ALA A 236 -15.82 -69.42 5.48
C ALA A 236 -15.20 -68.44 4.47
N ARG A 237 -15.46 -68.65 3.16
CA ARG A 237 -15.01 -67.71 2.12
C ARG A 237 -15.70 -66.35 2.26
N ALA A 238 -16.99 -66.33 2.60
CA ALA A 238 -17.72 -65.11 2.83
C ALA A 238 -17.14 -64.34 4.05
N THR A 239 -16.79 -65.07 5.12
CA THR A 239 -16.12 -64.48 6.30
C THR A 239 -14.76 -63.88 5.93
N ILE A 240 -13.94 -64.59 5.16
CA ILE A 240 -12.65 -64.06 4.67
C ILE A 240 -12.88 -62.72 3.89
N ALA A 241 -13.82 -62.71 2.93
CA ALA A 241 -14.13 -61.53 2.16
C ALA A 241 -14.64 -60.36 3.05
N GLN A 242 -15.37 -60.67 4.12
CA GLN A 242 -15.80 -59.68 5.11
C GLN A 242 -14.64 -59.09 5.88
N GLU A 243 -13.69 -59.93 6.38
CA GLU A 243 -12.53 -59.44 7.13
C GLU A 243 -11.57 -58.64 6.24
N GLU A 244 -11.36 -59.03 4.96
CA GLU A 244 -10.61 -58.24 3.98
C GLU A 244 -11.23 -56.87 3.74
N LYS A 245 -12.56 -56.77 3.65
CA LYS A 245 -13.26 -55.46 3.55
C LYS A 245 -13.09 -54.61 4.80
N LYS A 246 -13.13 -55.21 6.00
CA LYS A 246 -12.90 -54.47 7.26
C LYS A 246 -11.49 -53.90 7.33
N ILE A 247 -10.46 -54.66 6.94
CA ILE A 247 -9.08 -54.20 6.85
C ILE A 247 -8.97 -52.98 5.89
N ALA A 248 -9.59 -53.10 4.71
CA ALA A 248 -9.63 -52.00 3.76
C ALA A 248 -10.37 -50.78 4.32
N GLN A 249 -11.47 -50.98 5.03
CA GLN A 249 -12.24 -49.92 5.67
C GLN A 249 -11.44 -49.22 6.76
N ILE A 250 -10.78 -49.92 7.67
CA ILE A 250 -9.92 -49.33 8.71
C ILE A 250 -8.85 -48.42 8.07
N THR A 251 -8.23 -48.91 6.99
CA THR A 251 -7.21 -48.12 6.27
C THR A 251 -7.79 -46.88 5.62
N ALA A 252 -8.97 -47.01 5.00
CA ALA A 252 -9.66 -45.88 4.36
C ALA A 252 -10.12 -44.82 5.39
N ASP A 253 -10.67 -45.28 6.52
CA ASP A 253 -11.13 -44.41 7.60
C ASP A 253 -9.97 -43.65 8.26
N TYR A 254 -8.85 -44.31 8.51
CA TYR A 254 -7.62 -43.71 9.01
C TYR A 254 -7.11 -42.61 8.06
N ARG A 255 -7.03 -42.92 6.75
CA ARG A 255 -6.61 -41.95 5.75
C ARG A 255 -7.57 -40.75 5.65
N ARG A 256 -8.88 -41.01 5.69
CA ARG A 256 -9.90 -39.95 5.64
C ARG A 256 -9.80 -39.04 6.85
N ALA A 257 -9.66 -39.59 8.05
CA ALA A 257 -9.46 -38.83 9.27
C ALA A 257 -8.22 -37.94 9.18
N LEU A 258 -7.09 -38.45 8.71
CA LEU A 258 -5.87 -37.70 8.50
C LEU A 258 -6.04 -36.61 7.43
N GLN A 259 -6.75 -36.86 6.33
CA GLN A 259 -7.02 -35.87 5.30
C GLN A 259 -7.89 -34.71 5.82
N THR A 260 -8.90 -35.02 6.60
CA THR A 260 -9.75 -34.01 7.26
C THR A 260 -8.91 -33.16 8.23
N GLU A 261 -8.14 -33.79 9.11
CA GLU A 261 -7.24 -33.12 10.04
C GLU A 261 -6.18 -32.27 9.30
N ARG A 262 -5.70 -32.74 8.15
CA ARG A 262 -4.74 -32.01 7.31
C ARG A 262 -5.32 -30.71 6.80
N VAL A 263 -6.54 -30.73 6.25
CA VAL A 263 -7.21 -29.54 5.72
C VAL A 263 -7.44 -28.52 6.83
N GLU A 264 -7.94 -28.96 7.98
CA GLU A 264 -8.17 -28.09 9.14
C GLU A 264 -6.87 -27.50 9.68
N THR A 265 -5.84 -28.34 9.86
CA THR A 265 -4.53 -27.91 10.37
C THR A 265 -3.84 -26.97 9.38
N ALA A 266 -3.95 -27.23 8.06
CA ALA A 266 -3.40 -26.36 7.03
C ALA A 266 -4.06 -24.95 7.06
N ALA A 267 -5.39 -24.89 7.17
CA ALA A 267 -6.11 -23.62 7.30
C ALA A 267 -5.71 -22.86 8.58
N GLN A 268 -5.54 -23.56 9.69
CA GLN A 268 -5.08 -22.98 10.96
C GLN A 268 -3.63 -22.50 10.87
N ALA A 269 -2.75 -23.24 10.21
CA ALA A 269 -1.35 -22.84 10.01
C ALA A 269 -1.24 -21.59 9.14
N GLU A 270 -2.03 -21.51 8.07
CA GLU A 270 -2.10 -20.34 7.20
C GLU A 270 -2.60 -19.11 7.97
N LYS A 271 -3.67 -19.25 8.74
CA LYS A 271 -4.18 -18.18 9.60
C LYS A 271 -3.13 -17.72 10.60
N ALA A 272 -2.46 -18.64 11.28
CA ALA A 272 -1.40 -18.31 12.24
C ALA A 272 -0.20 -17.61 11.55
N ALA A 273 0.15 -18.00 10.31
CA ALA A 273 1.19 -17.34 9.52
C ALA A 273 0.83 -15.89 9.21
N GLN A 274 -0.43 -15.62 8.83
CA GLN A 274 -0.92 -14.27 8.55
C GLN A 274 -0.97 -13.40 9.81
N GLU A 275 -1.38 -13.95 10.93
CA GLU A 275 -1.39 -13.25 12.22
C GLU A 275 0.04 -12.92 12.67
N LEU A 276 0.97 -13.85 12.51
CA LEU A 276 2.39 -13.64 12.79
C LEU A 276 2.98 -12.52 11.92
N ALA A 277 2.78 -12.58 10.60
CA ALA A 277 3.26 -11.56 9.67
C ALA A 277 2.68 -10.17 9.98
N LYS A 278 1.39 -10.09 10.34
CA LYS A 278 0.76 -8.85 10.78
C LYS A 278 1.42 -8.29 12.05
N GLN A 279 1.73 -9.14 13.01
CA GLN A 279 2.37 -8.72 14.25
C GLN A 279 3.84 -8.32 14.04
N GLU A 280 4.55 -8.98 13.13
CA GLU A 280 5.91 -8.59 12.72
C GLU A 280 5.92 -7.17 12.14
N HIS A 281 5.02 -6.87 11.19
CA HIS A 281 4.87 -5.52 10.64
C HIS A 281 4.50 -4.48 11.72
N ARG A 282 3.59 -4.82 12.64
CA ARG A 282 3.28 -3.92 13.75
C ARG A 282 4.51 -3.63 14.63
N ASN A 283 5.31 -4.64 14.88
CA ASN A 283 6.53 -4.49 15.68
C ASN A 283 7.58 -3.61 14.98
N GLU A 284 7.68 -3.65 13.63
CA GLU A 284 8.52 -2.75 12.84
C GLU A 284 8.07 -1.29 12.97
N TYR A 285 6.76 -1.03 12.94
CA TYR A 285 6.20 0.33 13.07
C TYR A 285 6.38 0.95 14.47
N LEU A 286 6.80 0.18 15.48
CA LEU A 286 7.19 0.72 16.79
C LEU A 286 8.55 1.45 16.76
N GLU A 287 9.32 1.32 15.69
CA GLU A 287 10.47 2.18 15.39
C GLU A 287 10.05 3.25 14.36
N LEU A 288 9.89 4.48 14.80
CA LEU A 288 9.59 5.58 13.90
C LEU A 288 10.86 6.00 13.19
N ARG A 289 10.85 5.90 11.86
CA ARG A 289 11.99 6.19 11.00
C ARG A 289 11.73 7.41 10.13
N ALA A 290 12.80 8.12 9.76
CA ALA A 290 12.73 9.22 8.82
C ALA A 290 12.29 8.71 7.43
N PRO A 291 11.26 9.29 6.81
CA PRO A 291 10.84 8.88 5.47
C PRO A 291 11.86 9.26 4.39
N GLN A 292 12.66 10.30 4.61
CA GLN A 292 13.69 10.79 3.70
C GLN A 292 14.72 11.63 4.45
N ASP A 293 15.79 12.05 3.75
CA ASP A 293 16.79 12.96 4.29
C ASP A 293 16.19 14.33 4.62
N GLY A 294 16.50 14.87 5.79
CA GLY A 294 15.92 16.14 6.23
C GLY A 294 16.49 16.66 7.54
N VAL A 295 15.87 17.70 8.06
CA VAL A 295 16.16 18.30 9.37
C VAL A 295 14.92 18.24 10.24
N VAL A 296 15.04 17.79 11.48
CA VAL A 296 13.96 17.81 12.46
C VAL A 296 13.59 19.24 12.77
N LYS A 297 12.34 19.64 12.47
CA LYS A 297 11.86 21.02 12.68
C LYS A 297 11.21 21.19 14.04
N ASP A 298 10.21 20.37 14.33
CA ASP A 298 9.44 20.42 15.57
C ASP A 298 9.43 19.03 16.20
N LEU A 299 9.60 18.94 17.51
CA LEU A 299 9.48 17.72 18.30
C LEU A 299 8.37 17.91 19.34
N ALA A 300 7.21 17.29 19.11
CA ALA A 300 6.06 17.46 19.99
C ALA A 300 6.21 16.74 21.35
N THR A 301 7.12 15.77 21.44
CA THR A 301 7.34 14.96 22.67
C THR A 301 8.79 14.99 23.05
N HIS A 302 9.08 15.54 24.22
CA HIS A 302 10.42 15.60 24.80
C HIS A 302 10.63 14.64 25.98
N THR A 303 9.56 13.96 26.43
CA THR A 303 9.56 13.14 27.64
C THR A 303 9.43 11.66 27.30
N ILE A 304 10.37 10.86 27.81
CA ILE A 304 10.29 9.40 27.79
C ILE A 304 9.13 8.95 28.70
N GLY A 305 8.38 7.91 28.30
CA GLY A 305 7.21 7.45 29.03
C GLY A 305 5.90 8.10 28.59
N THR A 306 5.93 9.03 27.65
CA THR A 306 4.71 9.64 27.09
C THR A 306 3.91 8.58 26.31
N VAL A 307 2.60 8.52 26.60
CA VAL A 307 1.64 7.68 25.85
C VAL A 307 1.22 8.44 24.58
N THR A 308 1.32 7.78 23.44
CA THR A 308 0.94 8.34 22.15
C THR A 308 -0.19 7.56 21.52
N SER A 309 -1.06 8.25 20.78
CA SER A 309 -2.18 7.66 20.05
C SER A 309 -1.89 7.67 18.54
N PRO A 310 -2.52 6.77 17.76
CA PRO A 310 -2.40 6.80 16.29
C PRO A 310 -2.78 8.17 15.73
N GLY A 311 -1.97 8.65 14.76
CA GLY A 311 -2.21 9.94 14.12
C GLY A 311 -1.73 11.16 14.91
N THR A 312 -1.20 11.01 16.13
CA THR A 312 -0.56 12.11 16.85
C THR A 312 0.76 12.47 16.18
N ILE A 313 0.90 13.73 15.77
CA ILE A 313 2.17 14.21 15.18
C ILE A 313 3.22 14.28 16.27
N LEU A 314 4.25 13.45 16.20
CA LEU A 314 5.35 13.44 17.16
C LEU A 314 6.51 14.32 16.75
N MET A 315 6.77 14.42 15.45
CA MET A 315 7.77 15.32 14.90
C MET A 315 7.49 15.66 13.44
N THR A 316 8.12 16.73 13.01
CA THR A 316 8.02 17.26 11.66
C THR A 316 9.41 17.33 11.05
N LEU A 317 9.60 16.84 9.84
CA LEU A 317 10.86 16.87 9.11
C LEU A 317 10.75 17.83 7.92
N VAL A 318 11.71 18.73 7.82
CA VAL A 318 11.92 19.57 6.62
C VAL A 318 12.91 18.84 5.72
N PRO A 319 12.52 18.48 4.51
CA PRO A 319 13.42 17.82 3.56
C PRO A 319 14.64 18.66 3.25
N LYS A 320 15.79 18.01 3.10
CA LYS A 320 17.05 18.67 2.73
C LYS A 320 17.23 18.53 1.22
N ASP A 321 17.75 19.59 0.59
CA ASP A 321 18.07 19.64 -0.85
C ASP A 321 16.86 19.47 -1.80
N GLU A 322 15.64 19.74 -1.34
CA GLU A 322 14.48 19.80 -2.22
C GLU A 322 14.39 21.10 -3.02
N ILE A 323 13.76 20.99 -4.18
CA ILE A 323 13.45 22.16 -5.03
C ILE A 323 12.48 23.05 -4.25
N LEU A 324 12.88 24.32 -4.07
CA LEU A 324 12.03 25.32 -3.43
C LEU A 324 11.12 25.96 -4.46
N ARG A 325 9.89 26.22 -4.04
CA ARG A 325 8.89 27.06 -4.74
C ARG A 325 8.55 28.26 -3.90
N ALA A 326 8.12 29.32 -4.54
CA ALA A 326 7.54 30.44 -3.81
C ALA A 326 6.03 30.24 -3.70
N GLU A 327 5.54 30.19 -2.47
CA GLU A 327 4.12 30.27 -2.14
C GLU A 327 3.78 31.73 -1.87
N VAL A 328 3.02 32.37 -2.76
CA VAL A 328 2.71 33.79 -2.70
C VAL A 328 1.21 34.04 -2.71
N TRP A 329 0.81 35.16 -2.11
CA TRP A 329 -0.59 35.53 -1.97
C TRP A 329 -0.90 36.70 -2.89
N VAL A 330 -1.70 36.45 -3.92
CA VAL A 330 -2.15 37.40 -4.92
C VAL A 330 -3.40 38.11 -4.40
N LYS A 331 -3.44 39.43 -4.50
CA LYS A 331 -4.59 40.22 -4.10
C LYS A 331 -5.79 39.96 -5.00
N ASN A 332 -6.99 40.11 -4.43
CA ASN A 332 -8.24 39.92 -5.17
C ASN A 332 -8.37 40.86 -6.40
N ASP A 333 -7.77 42.02 -6.36
CA ASP A 333 -7.81 43.00 -7.48
C ASP A 333 -7.01 42.53 -8.70
N ASP A 334 -5.97 41.69 -8.48
CA ASP A 334 -5.04 41.26 -9.50
C ASP A 334 -5.33 39.82 -10.02
N ILE A 335 -6.07 39.03 -9.25
CA ILE A 335 -6.27 37.59 -9.55
C ILE A 335 -6.92 37.34 -10.92
N GLY A 336 -7.81 38.22 -11.35
CA GLY A 336 -8.47 38.10 -12.65
C GLY A 336 -7.52 38.14 -13.85
N PHE A 337 -6.28 38.60 -13.65
CA PHE A 337 -5.25 38.73 -14.70
C PHE A 337 -4.09 37.74 -14.53
N VAL A 338 -3.99 37.06 -13.38
CA VAL A 338 -2.94 36.08 -13.12
C VAL A 338 -3.33 34.72 -13.72
N ARG A 339 -2.43 34.13 -14.49
CA ARG A 339 -2.62 32.83 -15.16
C ARG A 339 -1.38 31.97 -15.00
N GLU A 340 -1.58 30.66 -15.07
CA GLU A 340 -0.50 29.68 -15.12
C GLU A 340 0.39 29.92 -16.35
N GLY A 341 1.70 29.77 -16.17
CA GLY A 341 2.72 29.99 -17.19
C GLY A 341 3.26 31.42 -17.29
N GLN A 342 2.66 32.41 -16.58
CA GLN A 342 3.17 33.77 -16.58
C GLN A 342 4.56 33.88 -15.93
N PRO A 343 5.49 34.67 -16.52
CA PRO A 343 6.78 34.92 -15.91
C PRO A 343 6.64 35.79 -14.65
N ALA A 344 7.42 35.47 -13.65
CA ALA A 344 7.46 36.18 -12.39
C ALA A 344 8.92 36.47 -11.99
N LYS A 345 9.17 37.61 -11.38
CA LYS A 345 10.45 37.95 -10.78
C LYS A 345 10.30 37.99 -9.27
N LEU A 346 11.17 37.27 -8.56
CA LEU A 346 11.10 37.16 -7.12
C LEU A 346 12.22 37.92 -6.44
N LYS A 347 11.83 38.76 -5.50
CA LYS A 347 12.70 39.49 -4.61
C LYS A 347 12.72 38.81 -3.26
N LEU A 348 13.89 38.49 -2.74
CA LEU A 348 14.06 37.89 -1.42
C LEU A 348 14.22 39.02 -0.39
N ALA A 349 13.47 38.94 0.71
CA ALA A 349 13.59 39.95 1.78
C ALA A 349 14.97 39.93 2.46
N ALA A 350 15.58 38.74 2.55
CA ALA A 350 16.91 38.55 3.14
C ALA A 350 18.06 39.13 2.27
N PHE A 351 17.82 39.39 0.98
CA PHE A 351 18.85 39.84 0.04
C PHE A 351 18.33 41.06 -0.74
N THR A 352 18.98 42.21 -0.58
CA THR A 352 18.59 43.42 -1.26
C THR A 352 18.72 43.26 -2.78
N PHE A 353 17.61 43.38 -3.50
CA PHE A 353 17.56 43.16 -4.95
C PHE A 353 18.49 44.06 -5.78
N GLN A 354 18.86 45.21 -5.27
CA GLN A 354 19.78 46.15 -5.92
C GLN A 354 21.22 45.57 -5.99
N LYS A 355 21.62 44.78 -5.00
CA LYS A 355 22.97 44.16 -4.92
C LYS A 355 22.98 42.75 -5.45
N TYR A 356 21.92 41.97 -5.17
CA TYR A 356 21.89 40.52 -5.40
C TYR A 356 20.99 40.13 -6.61
N GLY A 357 20.25 41.11 -7.18
CA GLY A 357 19.35 40.82 -8.30
C GLY A 357 18.01 40.20 -7.87
N MET A 358 17.29 39.71 -8.84
CA MET A 358 15.99 39.01 -8.69
C MET A 358 16.10 37.62 -9.25
N LEU A 359 15.33 36.66 -8.71
CA LEU A 359 15.21 35.33 -9.23
C LEU A 359 14.10 35.27 -10.28
N ASP A 360 14.40 34.63 -11.41
CA ASP A 360 13.38 34.36 -12.43
C ASP A 360 12.58 33.12 -12.05
N GLY A 361 11.28 33.22 -12.25
CA GLY A 361 10.33 32.13 -12.01
C GLY A 361 9.15 32.15 -12.97
N ALA A 362 8.28 31.17 -12.83
CA ALA A 362 7.02 31.10 -13.55
C ALA A 362 5.89 30.62 -12.62
N VAL A 363 4.70 31.18 -12.78
CA VAL A 363 3.51 30.77 -12.08
C VAL A 363 3.12 29.37 -12.57
N VAL A 364 3.02 28.38 -11.63
CA VAL A 364 2.67 27.00 -11.98
C VAL A 364 1.23 26.69 -11.63
N HIS A 365 0.75 27.24 -10.52
CA HIS A 365 -0.61 26.98 -10.05
C HIS A 365 -1.18 28.20 -9.36
N VAL A 366 -2.47 28.43 -9.57
CA VAL A 366 -3.24 29.46 -8.89
C VAL A 366 -4.44 28.79 -8.25
N SER A 367 -4.62 29.01 -6.94
CA SER A 367 -5.76 28.42 -6.22
C SER A 367 -7.08 28.95 -6.78
N ALA A 368 -8.05 28.06 -6.92
CA ALA A 368 -9.41 28.43 -7.38
C ALA A 368 -10.23 29.14 -6.30
N ASP A 369 -9.81 29.07 -5.03
CA ASP A 369 -10.51 29.64 -3.90
C ASP A 369 -9.61 30.61 -3.13
N ALA A 370 -10.22 31.63 -2.55
CA ALA A 370 -9.56 32.61 -1.71
C ALA A 370 -9.39 32.06 -0.28
N ALA A 371 -8.22 32.26 0.29
CA ALA A 371 -7.93 31.84 1.66
C ALA A 371 -7.27 33.01 2.42
N GLU A 372 -7.38 33.00 3.73
CA GLU A 372 -6.67 33.96 4.58
C GLU A 372 -5.16 33.68 4.53
N PRO A 373 -4.32 34.70 4.27
CA PRO A 373 -2.87 34.56 4.37
C PRO A 373 -2.49 34.13 5.81
N PRO A 374 -1.54 33.21 6.01
CA PRO A 374 -1.07 32.89 7.34
C PRO A 374 -0.53 34.15 8.04
N ALA A 375 -1.04 34.44 9.22
CA ALA A 375 -0.67 35.59 10.03
C ALA A 375 0.85 35.60 10.31
N GLY A 376 1.63 36.38 9.55
CA GLY A 376 3.10 36.39 9.63
C GLY A 376 3.76 37.56 8.91
N GLY A 377 3.02 38.36 8.15
CA GLY A 377 3.48 39.64 7.60
C GLY A 377 2.99 40.76 8.50
N ALA A 378 3.80 41.82 8.70
CA ALA A 378 3.53 42.95 9.56
C ALA A 378 2.13 43.55 9.28
N ALA A 379 1.12 43.01 9.95
CA ALA A 379 -0.23 43.53 9.93
C ALA A 379 -0.29 44.71 10.88
N THR A 380 -0.26 45.91 10.31
CA THR A 380 -0.75 47.12 10.97
C THR A 380 -2.20 46.83 11.39
N GLN A 381 -2.46 46.92 12.70
CA GLN A 381 -3.77 46.74 13.32
C GLN A 381 -4.79 47.72 12.69
N SER A 382 -5.50 47.29 11.68
CA SER A 382 -6.76 47.88 11.26
C SER A 382 -7.86 46.81 11.41
N LYS A 383 -8.83 47.12 12.26
CA LYS A 383 -10.10 46.37 12.40
C LYS A 383 -10.88 46.45 11.09
N GLY A 384 -10.57 45.59 10.14
CA GLY A 384 -11.30 45.43 8.88
C GLY A 384 -11.06 43.99 8.40
N VAL A 385 -12.07 43.39 7.82
CA VAL A 385 -11.99 42.07 7.16
C VAL A 385 -10.75 42.06 6.28
N GLU A 386 -9.75 41.21 6.56
CA GLU A 386 -8.57 41.10 5.71
C GLU A 386 -9.04 40.74 4.29
N PRO A 387 -8.55 41.45 3.26
CA PRO A 387 -9.00 41.19 1.89
C PRO A 387 -8.59 39.77 1.51
N ALA A 388 -9.57 39.02 1.05
CA ALA A 388 -9.37 37.68 0.54
C ALA A 388 -8.21 37.64 -0.48
N ALA A 389 -7.26 36.77 -0.28
CA ALA A 389 -6.10 36.59 -1.16
C ALA A 389 -6.07 35.17 -1.74
N TYR A 390 -5.54 35.05 -2.94
CA TYR A 390 -5.45 33.79 -3.65
C TYR A 390 -4.02 33.26 -3.58
N ARG A 391 -3.89 32.01 -3.20
CA ARG A 391 -2.59 31.34 -3.16
C ARG A 391 -2.10 31.01 -4.57
N ALA A 392 -0.90 31.46 -4.91
CA ALA A 392 -0.22 31.08 -6.14
C ALA A 392 1.14 30.44 -5.84
N LEU A 393 1.49 29.42 -6.63
CA LEU A 393 2.77 28.73 -6.57
C LEU A 393 3.63 29.16 -7.75
N VAL A 394 4.82 29.65 -7.47
CA VAL A 394 5.79 30.08 -8.49
C VAL A 394 7.03 29.20 -8.42
N ASN A 395 7.33 28.49 -9.50
CA ASN A 395 8.57 27.73 -9.65
C ASN A 395 9.75 28.69 -9.90
N LEU A 396 10.85 28.43 -9.19
CA LEU A 396 12.11 29.13 -9.37
C LEU A 396 12.93 28.45 -10.47
N ARG A 397 13.52 29.21 -11.40
CA ARG A 397 14.45 28.68 -12.40
C ARG A 397 15.79 28.28 -11.81
N THR A 398 16.22 28.98 -10.77
CA THR A 398 17.48 28.74 -10.07
C THR A 398 17.24 28.58 -8.58
N GLN A 399 17.94 27.65 -7.94
CA GLN A 399 17.85 27.39 -6.49
C GLN A 399 18.98 28.09 -5.71
N VAL A 400 19.77 28.90 -6.40
CA VAL A 400 20.93 29.59 -5.85
C VAL A 400 20.91 31.02 -6.37
N LEU A 401 21.19 31.96 -5.49
CA LEU A 401 21.38 33.38 -5.84
C LEU A 401 22.88 33.64 -6.00
N GLU A 402 23.31 34.02 -7.20
CA GLU A 402 24.70 34.34 -7.50
C GLU A 402 24.90 35.85 -7.50
N ALA A 403 25.76 36.37 -6.61
CA ALA A 403 26.13 37.77 -6.57
C ALA A 403 27.58 37.97 -6.15
N GLY A 404 28.32 38.74 -6.90
CA GLY A 404 29.72 39.08 -6.55
C GLY A 404 30.69 37.89 -6.52
N GLY A 405 30.36 36.76 -7.15
CA GLY A 405 31.18 35.53 -7.15
C GLY A 405 30.88 34.59 -5.98
N GLU A 406 29.97 34.94 -5.08
CA GLU A 406 29.49 34.07 -4.01
C GLU A 406 28.13 33.45 -4.36
N ARG A 407 27.93 32.19 -3.98
CA ARG A 407 26.71 31.43 -4.16
C ARG A 407 25.95 31.32 -2.84
N HIS A 408 24.80 31.97 -2.78
CA HIS A 408 23.91 31.91 -1.62
C HIS A 408 22.81 30.90 -1.87
N ARG A 409 22.77 29.82 -1.05
CA ARG A 409 21.69 28.83 -1.11
C ARG A 409 20.41 29.42 -0.53
N LEU A 410 19.29 29.11 -1.19
CA LEU A 410 17.98 29.44 -0.69
C LEU A 410 17.58 28.49 0.43
N THR A 411 16.91 29.00 1.45
CA THR A 411 16.41 28.19 2.58
C THR A 411 14.88 28.27 2.66
N PRO A 412 14.20 27.16 3.01
CA PRO A 412 12.77 27.18 3.27
C PRO A 412 12.40 28.22 4.33
N GLY A 413 11.25 28.90 4.15
CA GLY A 413 10.78 29.92 5.09
C GLY A 413 11.26 31.34 4.79
N MET A 414 12.22 31.56 3.87
CA MET A 414 12.59 32.91 3.45
C MET A 414 11.39 33.65 2.86
N GLN A 415 11.21 34.90 3.29
CA GLN A 415 10.15 35.78 2.75
C GLN A 415 10.52 36.28 1.35
N VAL A 416 9.53 36.25 0.46
CA VAL A 416 9.67 36.67 -0.93
C VAL A 416 8.55 37.58 -1.34
N SER A 417 8.86 38.52 -2.25
CA SER A 417 7.88 39.31 -2.99
C SER A 417 7.98 38.95 -4.47
N ALA A 418 6.92 38.40 -5.04
CA ALA A 418 6.86 38.02 -6.43
C ALA A 418 6.19 39.14 -7.25
N GLU A 419 6.86 39.58 -8.30
CA GLU A 419 6.31 40.49 -9.32
C GLU A 419 5.87 39.64 -10.52
N ILE A 420 4.59 39.32 -10.61
CA ILE A 420 4.01 38.51 -11.68
C ILE A 420 3.68 39.45 -12.85
N HIS A 421 4.22 39.20 -14.04
CA HIS A 421 3.98 40.00 -15.22
C HIS A 421 2.58 39.74 -15.79
N LEU A 422 1.70 40.71 -15.66
CA LEU A 422 0.31 40.66 -16.13
C LEU A 422 0.15 41.05 -17.61
N GLY A 423 1.06 41.87 -18.10
CA GLY A 423 1.05 42.39 -19.47
C GLY A 423 1.75 43.72 -19.60
N THR A 424 1.62 44.33 -20.75
CA THR A 424 2.19 45.65 -21.05
C THR A 424 1.09 46.60 -21.47
N ARG A 425 1.21 47.89 -21.09
CA ARG A 425 0.36 48.97 -21.61
C ARG A 425 1.22 50.14 -22.09
N THR A 426 0.65 50.98 -22.96
CA THR A 426 1.36 52.15 -23.46
C THR A 426 1.40 53.23 -22.40
N VAL A 427 2.44 54.11 -22.46
CA VAL A 427 2.55 55.28 -21.60
C VAL A 427 1.33 56.20 -21.78
N LEU A 428 0.80 56.29 -23.00
CA LEU A 428 -0.40 57.07 -23.30
C LEU A 428 -1.64 56.54 -22.58
N GLU A 429 -1.85 55.18 -22.60
CA GLU A 429 -2.94 54.54 -21.84
C GLU A 429 -2.80 54.76 -20.34
N TYR A 430 -1.56 54.74 -19.83
CA TYR A 430 -1.30 54.99 -18.40
C TYR A 430 -1.70 56.42 -18.00
N LEU A 431 -1.29 57.45 -18.80
CA LEU A 431 -1.59 58.84 -18.53
C LEU A 431 -3.08 59.17 -18.69
N LEU A 432 -3.77 58.52 -19.64
CA LEU A 432 -5.20 58.73 -19.89
C LEU A 432 -6.11 57.91 -18.98
N SER A 433 -5.58 56.88 -18.29
CA SER A 433 -6.35 55.98 -17.41
C SER A 433 -7.18 56.72 -16.35
N PRO A 434 -6.65 57.74 -15.60
CA PRO A 434 -7.44 58.47 -14.61
C PRO A 434 -8.59 59.24 -15.24
N VAL A 435 -8.35 59.85 -16.41
CA VAL A 435 -9.35 60.60 -17.15
C VAL A 435 -10.46 59.65 -17.67
N GLY A 436 -10.07 58.51 -18.22
CA GLY A 436 -11.02 57.47 -18.67
C GLY A 436 -11.83 56.85 -17.52
N LYS A 437 -11.25 56.76 -16.32
CA LYS A 437 -11.96 56.28 -15.12
C LYS A 437 -12.99 57.35 -14.67
N ALA A 438 -12.59 58.61 -14.56
CA ALA A 438 -13.47 59.73 -14.18
C ALA A 438 -14.64 59.88 -15.16
N PHE A 439 -14.42 59.75 -16.48
CA PHE A 439 -15.48 59.80 -17.49
C PHE A 439 -16.47 58.61 -17.36
N ARG A 440 -15.99 57.41 -17.08
CA ARG A 440 -16.85 56.23 -16.89
C ARG A 440 -17.64 56.26 -15.58
N GLU A 441 -17.07 56.83 -14.53
CA GLU A 441 -17.76 57.06 -13.26
C GLU A 441 -18.79 58.18 -13.35
N ALA A 442 -18.46 59.29 -14.02
CA ALA A 442 -19.39 60.41 -14.25
C ALA A 442 -20.56 60.07 -15.20
N ALA A 443 -20.39 59.11 -16.11
CA ALA A 443 -21.43 58.62 -17.02
C ALA A 443 -22.33 57.55 -16.41
N ARG A 444 -22.10 57.13 -15.16
CA ARG A 444 -22.95 56.20 -14.40
C ARG A 444 -23.57 56.92 -13.23
N GLU A 445 -24.73 57.53 -13.44
CA GLU A 445 -25.66 57.86 -12.36
C GLU A 445 -26.25 56.60 -11.77
N ARG A 446 -26.25 56.52 -10.45
CA ARG A 446 -26.99 55.49 -9.72
C ARG A 446 -28.44 55.88 -9.61
#